data_037fa2b4a4cd4d816f51f81d3089221d
#
_entry.id   037fa2b4a4cd4d816f51f81d3089221d
#
_cell.length_a   1.000
_cell.length_b   1.000
_cell.length_c   1.000
_cell.angle_alpha   90.00
_cell.angle_beta   90.00
_cell.angle_gamma   90.00
#
_symmetry.space_group_name_H-M   'P 1'
#
loop_
_entity.id
_entity.type
_entity.pdbx_description
1 polymer ?
#
loop_
_entity_poly.entity_id
_entity_poly.type
_entity_poly.pdbx_seq_one_letter_code
_entity_poly.pdbx_strand_id
1 'polypeptide(L)'
;MVNFIQTYLNYRYGVPRYIITDNGKPFYNILETQLCEKFEFKQYKSSMYNVPANGLAEAFNKTLCNLLKKVVERSKRDWHEKIGETLWAYRTTYRTPTQATPYSLVYGVKAILPLERQIPSLRIAIQERLTNEENARLRLEELEALDEKRLEAQQRLECY
;
A
#
# COMPACT_ATOMS: atom_id res chain seq x y z
N MET A 1 -10.63 -13.95 8.21
CA MET A 1 -9.88 -12.76 8.59
C MET A 1 -8.42 -13.10 8.95
N VAL A 2 -8.17 -13.97 9.95
CA VAL A 2 -6.82 -14.38 10.41
C VAL A 2 -5.90 -14.78 9.26
N ASN A 3 -6.31 -15.71 8.40
CA ASN A 3 -5.52 -16.13 7.22
C ASN A 3 -5.21 -14.96 6.26
N PHE A 4 -6.13 -14.00 6.14
CA PHE A 4 -5.90 -12.81 5.32
C PHE A 4 -4.79 -11.93 5.92
N ILE A 5 -4.88 -11.61 7.21
CA ILE A 5 -3.87 -10.79 7.91
C ILE A 5 -2.49 -11.48 7.83
N GLN A 6 -2.45 -12.77 8.13
CA GLN A 6 -1.21 -13.52 8.11
C GLN A 6 -0.58 -13.58 6.71
N THR A 7 -1.35 -13.95 5.67
CA THR A 7 -0.82 -14.18 4.33
C THR A 7 -0.59 -12.89 3.55
N TYR A 8 -1.51 -11.93 3.67
CA TYR A 8 -1.48 -10.72 2.82
C TYR A 8 -0.90 -9.49 3.50
N LEU A 9 -0.79 -9.49 4.83
CA LEU A 9 -0.09 -8.44 5.56
C LEU A 9 1.26 -8.93 6.09
N ASN A 10 1.25 -9.85 7.09
CA ASN A 10 2.47 -10.21 7.80
C ASN A 10 3.55 -10.80 6.89
N TYR A 11 3.18 -11.73 6.00
CA TYR A 11 4.17 -12.38 5.11
C TYR A 11 4.64 -11.50 3.94
N ARG A 12 3.94 -10.40 3.64
CA ARG A 12 4.31 -9.50 2.53
C ARG A 12 4.98 -8.23 2.98
N TYR A 13 4.57 -7.68 4.11
CA TYR A 13 4.99 -6.35 4.57
C TYR A 13 5.63 -6.37 5.96
N GLY A 14 5.72 -7.54 6.58
CA GLY A 14 6.15 -7.68 7.97
C GLY A 14 5.00 -7.48 8.96
N VAL A 15 5.30 -7.70 10.23
CA VAL A 15 4.33 -7.58 11.32
C VAL A 15 4.04 -6.10 11.60
N PRO A 16 2.77 -5.65 11.53
CA PRO A 16 2.42 -4.28 11.83
C PRO A 16 2.57 -4.01 13.35
N ARG A 17 2.86 -2.78 13.71
CA ARG A 17 2.90 -2.37 15.13
C ARG A 17 1.53 -2.48 15.79
N TYR A 18 0.49 -2.13 15.04
CA TYR A 18 -0.91 -2.25 15.47
C TYR A 18 -1.84 -2.28 14.26
N ILE A 19 -3.04 -2.80 14.47
CA ILE A 19 -4.14 -2.79 13.50
C ILE A 19 -5.33 -2.07 14.14
N ILE A 20 -5.96 -1.17 13.39
CA ILE A 20 -7.21 -0.52 13.80
C ILE A 20 -8.35 -1.19 13.04
N THR A 21 -9.36 -1.67 13.74
CA THR A 21 -10.55 -2.30 13.16
C THR A 21 -11.80 -1.61 13.66
N ASP A 22 -12.89 -1.74 12.91
CA ASP A 22 -14.21 -1.41 13.42
C ASP A 22 -14.68 -2.44 14.48
N ASN A 23 -15.85 -2.21 15.08
CA ASN A 23 -16.43 -3.11 16.09
C ASN A 23 -17.15 -4.33 15.48
N GLY A 24 -16.94 -4.63 14.20
CA GLY A 24 -17.58 -5.75 13.52
C GLY A 24 -17.18 -7.10 14.13
N LYS A 25 -18.14 -7.99 14.30
CA LYS A 25 -17.92 -9.36 14.81
C LYS A 25 -16.79 -10.13 14.11
N PRO A 26 -16.55 -9.98 12.78
CA PRO A 26 -15.45 -10.67 12.11
C PRO A 26 -14.05 -10.30 12.64
N PHE A 27 -13.92 -9.13 13.28
CA PHE A 27 -12.66 -8.62 13.85
C PHE A 27 -12.51 -8.88 15.35
N TYR A 28 -13.46 -9.64 15.93
CA TYR A 28 -13.51 -9.91 17.36
C TYR A 28 -13.80 -11.40 17.61
N ASN A 29 -12.74 -12.20 17.56
CA ASN A 29 -12.83 -13.61 17.87
C ASN A 29 -11.53 -14.12 18.51
N ILE A 30 -11.60 -15.30 19.15
CA ILE A 30 -10.47 -15.93 19.84
C ILE A 30 -9.26 -16.11 18.89
N LEU A 31 -9.50 -16.43 17.63
CA LEU A 31 -8.43 -16.66 16.65
C LEU A 31 -7.65 -15.38 16.33
N GLU A 32 -8.30 -14.23 16.33
CA GLU A 32 -7.62 -12.94 16.15
C GLU A 32 -6.81 -12.53 17.36
N THR A 33 -7.34 -12.76 18.56
CA THR A 33 -6.59 -12.55 19.80
C THR A 33 -5.31 -13.40 19.80
N GLN A 34 -5.42 -14.68 19.47
CA GLN A 34 -4.27 -15.59 19.34
C GLN A 34 -3.28 -15.13 18.25
N LEU A 35 -3.76 -14.56 17.13
CA LEU A 35 -2.90 -14.03 16.10
C LEU A 35 -2.11 -12.81 16.60
N CYS A 36 -2.79 -11.89 17.31
CA CYS A 36 -2.15 -10.72 17.92
C CYS A 36 -1.08 -11.12 18.93
N GLU A 37 -1.38 -12.09 19.77
CA GLU A 37 -0.42 -12.63 20.75
C GLU A 37 0.77 -13.32 20.08
N LYS A 38 0.52 -14.16 19.06
CA LYS A 38 1.55 -14.89 18.32
C LYS A 38 2.56 -14.00 17.64
N PHE A 39 2.11 -12.88 17.08
CA PHE A 39 2.95 -11.94 16.32
C PHE A 39 3.27 -10.66 17.09
N GLU A 40 2.87 -10.55 18.35
CA GLU A 40 3.16 -9.43 19.26
C GLU A 40 2.71 -8.06 18.75
N PHE A 41 1.59 -7.99 18.01
CA PHE A 41 1.02 -6.72 17.58
C PHE A 41 -0.30 -6.41 18.32
N LYS A 42 -0.62 -5.12 18.40
CA LYS A 42 -1.83 -4.65 19.11
C LYS A 42 -2.99 -4.43 18.15
N GLN A 43 -4.19 -4.78 18.61
CA GLN A 43 -5.42 -4.43 17.93
C GLN A 43 -6.15 -3.32 18.71
N TYR A 44 -6.48 -2.23 18.02
CA TYR A 44 -7.29 -1.15 18.56
C TYR A 44 -8.66 -1.14 17.91
N LYS A 45 -9.68 -0.86 18.74
CA LYS A 45 -11.05 -0.66 18.27
C LYS A 45 -11.23 0.80 17.87
N SER A 46 -11.76 1.02 16.68
CA SER A 46 -12.31 2.32 16.35
C SER A 46 -13.63 2.50 17.09
N SER A 47 -13.72 3.52 17.94
CA SER A 47 -15.00 3.87 18.56
C SER A 47 -15.88 4.61 17.56
N MET A 48 -17.22 4.49 17.69
CA MET A 48 -18.18 5.23 16.85
C MET A 48 -17.99 6.75 16.93
N TYR A 49 -17.38 7.24 17.99
CA TYR A 49 -17.11 8.66 18.25
C TYR A 49 -15.72 9.13 17.78
N ASN A 50 -14.86 8.22 17.35
CA ASN A 50 -13.52 8.56 16.84
C ASN A 50 -13.45 8.36 15.33
N VAL A 51 -14.13 9.23 14.60
CA VAL A 51 -14.18 9.25 13.12
C VAL A 51 -12.78 9.26 12.47
N PRO A 52 -11.77 10.01 13.00
CA PRO A 52 -10.44 10.01 12.39
C PRO A 52 -9.75 8.64 12.33
N ALA A 53 -10.05 7.74 13.25
CA ALA A 53 -9.41 6.42 13.30
C ALA A 53 -9.69 5.55 12.06
N ASN A 54 -10.86 5.70 11.44
CA ASN A 54 -11.25 4.98 10.21
C ASN A 54 -11.19 5.87 8.95
N GLY A 55 -10.93 7.16 9.09
CA GLY A 55 -10.97 8.13 7.99
C GLY A 55 -10.05 7.76 6.83
N LEU A 56 -8.86 7.21 7.10
CA LEU A 56 -7.93 6.74 6.07
C LEU A 56 -8.49 5.55 5.28
N ALA A 57 -9.11 4.58 5.94
CA ALA A 57 -9.73 3.43 5.29
C ALA A 57 -10.94 3.84 4.46
N GLU A 58 -11.77 4.75 4.96
CA GLU A 58 -12.92 5.30 4.24
C GLU A 58 -12.49 6.10 3.01
N ALA A 59 -11.50 6.97 3.13
CA ALA A 59 -10.93 7.74 2.03
C ALA A 59 -10.32 6.82 0.95
N PHE A 60 -9.62 5.77 1.37
CA PHE A 60 -9.11 4.74 0.47
C PHE A 60 -10.23 4.04 -0.27
N ASN A 61 -11.26 3.55 0.43
CA ASN A 61 -12.40 2.86 -0.16
C ASN A 61 -13.14 3.75 -1.16
N LYS A 62 -13.38 5.01 -0.82
CA LYS A 62 -13.99 6.00 -1.72
C LYS A 62 -13.17 6.18 -3.01
N THR A 63 -11.86 6.31 -2.86
CA THR A 63 -10.93 6.45 -4.00
C THR A 63 -10.93 5.19 -4.86
N LEU A 64 -10.84 4.00 -4.25
CA LEU A 64 -10.85 2.72 -4.94
C LEU A 64 -12.16 2.51 -5.70
N CYS A 65 -13.30 2.79 -5.07
CA CYS A 65 -14.61 2.71 -5.72
C CYS A 65 -14.71 3.65 -6.92
N ASN A 66 -14.18 4.87 -6.82
CA ASN A 66 -14.19 5.83 -7.93
C ASN A 66 -13.29 5.38 -9.09
N LEU A 67 -12.12 4.81 -8.80
CA LEU A 67 -11.25 4.22 -9.82
C LEU A 67 -11.91 3.00 -10.47
N LEU A 68 -12.48 2.11 -9.66
CA LEU A 68 -13.16 0.92 -10.16
C LEU A 68 -14.34 1.28 -11.08
N LYS A 69 -15.14 2.27 -10.72
CA LYS A 69 -16.24 2.78 -11.57
C LYS A 69 -15.75 3.24 -12.94
N LYS A 70 -14.59 3.88 -13.02
CA LYS A 70 -14.00 4.33 -14.29
C LYS A 70 -13.50 3.16 -15.16
N VAL A 71 -12.95 2.11 -14.53
CA VAL A 71 -12.42 0.93 -15.24
C VAL A 71 -13.54 0.00 -15.72
N VAL A 72 -14.66 -0.07 -14.97
CA VAL A 72 -15.80 -0.99 -15.23
C VAL A 72 -16.90 -0.34 -16.09
N GLU A 73 -16.57 0.67 -16.87
CA GLU A 73 -17.55 1.53 -17.58
C GLU A 73 -18.55 0.78 -18.48
N ARG A 74 -18.18 -0.38 -19.05
CA ARG A 74 -19.02 -1.13 -20.01
C ARG A 74 -19.79 -2.31 -19.41
N SER A 75 -19.28 -2.97 -18.37
CA SER A 75 -19.93 -4.13 -17.75
C SER A 75 -19.76 -4.11 -16.25
N LYS A 76 -20.85 -3.77 -15.54
CA LYS A 76 -20.85 -3.75 -14.07
C LYS A 76 -20.73 -5.15 -13.44
N ARG A 77 -20.83 -6.23 -14.24
CA ARG A 77 -20.80 -7.61 -13.73
C ARG A 77 -19.37 -8.08 -13.46
N ASP A 78 -18.39 -7.57 -14.21
CA ASP A 78 -17.00 -8.05 -14.20
C ASP A 78 -16.09 -7.22 -13.28
N TRP A 79 -16.69 -6.47 -12.34
CA TRP A 79 -15.93 -5.60 -11.43
C TRP A 79 -14.88 -6.33 -10.62
N HIS A 80 -15.11 -7.60 -10.25
CA HIS A 80 -14.21 -8.43 -9.47
C HIS A 80 -12.93 -8.78 -10.23
N GLU A 81 -12.99 -8.95 -11.55
CA GLU A 81 -11.83 -9.15 -12.40
C GLU A 81 -10.97 -7.90 -12.52
N LYS A 82 -11.59 -6.72 -12.43
CA LYS A 82 -10.94 -5.42 -12.55
C LYS A 82 -10.35 -4.86 -11.25
N ILE A 83 -10.56 -5.52 -10.11
CA ILE A 83 -9.99 -5.09 -8.82
C ILE A 83 -8.46 -5.05 -8.87
N GLY A 84 -7.81 -6.05 -9.47
CA GLY A 84 -6.35 -6.12 -9.57
C GLY A 84 -5.76 -4.94 -10.33
N GLU A 85 -6.32 -4.61 -11.49
CA GLU A 85 -5.93 -3.45 -12.31
C GLU A 85 -6.17 -2.13 -11.56
N THR A 86 -7.31 -2.01 -10.87
CA THR A 86 -7.66 -0.83 -10.08
C THR A 86 -6.72 -0.62 -8.90
N LEU A 87 -6.36 -1.68 -8.20
CA LEU A 87 -5.38 -1.64 -7.11
C LEU A 87 -3.98 -1.30 -7.63
N TRP A 88 -3.58 -1.82 -8.79
CA TRP A 88 -2.33 -1.45 -9.43
C TRP A 88 -2.30 0.03 -9.77
N ALA A 89 -3.34 0.56 -10.41
CA ALA A 89 -3.47 1.98 -10.70
C ALA A 89 -3.38 2.83 -9.43
N TYR A 90 -4.06 2.43 -8.34
CA TYR A 90 -3.95 3.11 -7.05
C TYR A 90 -2.52 3.13 -6.52
N ARG A 91 -1.84 1.98 -6.52
CA ARG A 91 -0.48 1.84 -5.95
C ARG A 91 0.57 2.61 -6.72
N THR A 92 0.39 2.78 -8.02
CA THR A 92 1.37 3.44 -8.91
C THR A 92 1.06 4.91 -9.16
N THR A 93 -0.11 5.41 -8.74
CA THR A 93 -0.48 6.82 -8.87
C THR A 93 0.10 7.65 -7.73
N TYR A 94 0.69 8.80 -8.07
CA TYR A 94 1.18 9.78 -7.11
C TYR A 94 0.07 10.32 -6.22
N ARG A 95 0.35 10.45 -4.92
CA ARG A 95 -0.59 10.94 -3.91
C ARG A 95 -0.15 12.29 -3.38
N THR A 96 -1.01 13.29 -3.53
CA THR A 96 -0.74 14.65 -3.02
C THR A 96 -0.45 14.69 -1.53
N PRO A 97 -1.22 13.99 -0.65
CA PRO A 97 -0.97 14.04 0.79
C PRO A 97 0.40 13.49 1.21
N THR A 98 0.89 12.46 0.56
CA THR A 98 2.18 11.82 0.89
C THR A 98 3.32 12.27 -0.03
N GLN A 99 3.00 12.97 -1.11
CA GLN A 99 3.94 13.34 -2.18
C GLN A 99 4.77 12.16 -2.72
N ALA A 100 4.17 10.99 -2.73
CA ALA A 100 4.78 9.76 -3.20
C ALA A 100 3.73 8.80 -3.77
N THR A 101 4.17 7.77 -4.47
CA THR A 101 3.30 6.65 -4.82
C THR A 101 3.31 5.63 -3.68
N PRO A 102 2.18 4.97 -3.35
CA PRO A 102 2.18 3.88 -2.38
C PRO A 102 3.20 2.78 -2.71
N TYR A 103 3.40 2.50 -3.99
CA TYR A 103 4.39 1.53 -4.44
C TYR A 103 5.82 1.93 -4.04
N SER A 104 6.21 3.19 -4.24
CA SER A 104 7.56 3.65 -3.90
C SER A 104 7.82 3.68 -2.39
N LEU A 105 6.80 3.95 -1.57
CA LEU A 105 6.93 3.92 -0.11
C LEU A 105 7.08 2.49 0.44
N VAL A 106 6.55 1.49 -0.26
CA VAL A 106 6.67 0.08 0.14
C VAL A 106 8.00 -0.50 -0.31
N TYR A 107 8.32 -0.33 -1.61
CA TYR A 107 9.44 -1.04 -2.25
C TYR A 107 10.71 -0.19 -2.41
N GLY A 108 10.68 1.09 -2.10
CA GLY A 108 11.80 2.02 -2.24
C GLY A 108 12.12 2.43 -3.68
N VAL A 109 11.39 1.93 -4.67
CA VAL A 109 11.58 2.22 -6.10
C VAL A 109 10.27 2.59 -6.77
N LYS A 110 10.35 3.29 -7.88
CA LYS A 110 9.19 3.53 -8.74
C LYS A 110 8.83 2.25 -9.50
N ALA A 111 7.54 1.97 -9.62
CA ALA A 111 7.06 0.86 -10.44
C ALA A 111 7.47 1.06 -11.90
N ILE A 112 7.78 -0.02 -12.59
CA ILE A 112 7.91 -0.05 -14.05
C ILE A 112 6.52 -0.25 -14.62
N LEU A 113 6.03 0.69 -15.40
CA LEU A 113 4.72 0.60 -16.02
C LEU A 113 4.79 -0.29 -17.28
N PRO A 114 3.69 -0.96 -17.67
CA PRO A 114 3.69 -1.80 -18.87
C PRO A 114 4.16 -1.09 -20.14
N LEU A 115 3.83 0.20 -20.28
CA LEU A 115 4.28 1.02 -21.41
C LEU A 115 5.81 1.23 -21.42
N GLU A 116 6.44 1.36 -20.25
CA GLU A 116 7.89 1.54 -20.13
C GLU A 116 8.69 0.29 -20.53
N ARG A 117 8.03 -0.89 -20.61
CA ARG A 117 8.62 -2.11 -21.18
C ARG A 117 8.73 -2.05 -22.71
N GLN A 118 7.81 -1.33 -23.37
CA GLN A 118 7.80 -1.17 -24.82
C GLN A 118 8.60 0.07 -25.25
N ILE A 119 8.47 1.14 -24.51
CA ILE A 119 9.15 2.42 -24.74
C ILE A 119 9.87 2.78 -23.43
N PRO A 120 11.15 2.38 -23.27
CA PRO A 120 11.90 2.63 -22.03
C PRO A 120 11.96 4.12 -21.71
N SER A 121 11.61 4.48 -20.48
CA SER A 121 11.84 5.82 -19.96
C SER A 121 13.35 6.07 -19.82
N LEU A 122 13.75 7.35 -19.76
CA LEU A 122 15.16 7.72 -19.57
C LEU A 122 15.76 7.04 -18.32
N ARG A 123 14.97 6.89 -17.26
CA ARG A 123 15.37 6.17 -16.03
C ARG A 123 15.76 4.72 -16.33
N ILE A 124 14.93 3.98 -17.06
CA ILE A 124 15.18 2.58 -17.41
C ILE A 124 16.38 2.49 -18.35
N ALA A 125 16.45 3.35 -19.38
CA ALA A 125 17.54 3.36 -20.32
C ALA A 125 18.91 3.67 -19.65
N ILE A 126 18.95 4.52 -18.63
CA ILE A 126 20.16 4.75 -17.83
C ILE A 126 20.48 3.51 -17.01
N GLN A 127 19.50 2.94 -16.31
CA GLN A 127 19.67 1.78 -15.44
C GLN A 127 20.18 0.54 -16.20
N GLU A 128 19.74 0.34 -17.44
CA GLU A 128 20.20 -0.75 -18.31
C GLU A 128 21.67 -0.58 -18.79
N ARG A 129 22.21 0.64 -18.73
CA ARG A 129 23.60 0.92 -19.10
C ARG A 129 24.57 0.80 -17.94
N LEU A 130 24.09 0.72 -16.72
CA LEU A 130 24.92 0.58 -15.52
C LEU A 130 25.38 -0.86 -15.35
N THR A 131 26.56 -1.04 -14.77
CA THR A 131 27.05 -2.35 -14.35
C THR A 131 26.20 -2.89 -13.19
N ASN A 132 26.26 -4.20 -12.95
CA ASN A 132 25.59 -4.82 -11.83
C ASN A 132 26.03 -4.22 -10.48
N GLU A 133 27.31 -3.86 -10.35
CA GLU A 133 27.87 -3.27 -9.12
C GLU A 133 27.34 -1.85 -8.89
N GLU A 134 27.27 -1.03 -9.94
CA GLU A 134 26.70 0.32 -9.87
C GLU A 134 25.22 0.28 -9.54
N ASN A 135 24.47 -0.62 -10.17
CA ASN A 135 23.05 -0.84 -9.87
C ASN A 135 22.85 -1.27 -8.41
N ALA A 136 23.67 -2.19 -7.89
CA ALA A 136 23.59 -2.64 -6.50
C ALA A 136 23.88 -1.50 -5.52
N ARG A 137 24.90 -0.67 -5.79
CA ARG A 137 25.22 0.51 -4.97
C ARG A 137 24.06 1.51 -4.94
N LEU A 138 23.55 1.89 -6.10
CA LEU A 138 22.40 2.81 -6.19
C LEU A 138 21.18 2.24 -5.46
N ARG A 139 20.99 0.92 -5.53
CA ARG A 139 19.90 0.27 -4.83
C ARG A 139 20.04 0.33 -3.31
N LEU A 140 21.24 0.20 -2.79
CA LEU A 140 21.52 0.38 -1.35
C LEU A 140 21.24 1.81 -0.91
N GLU A 141 21.73 2.81 -1.64
CA GLU A 141 21.46 4.23 -1.38
C GLU A 141 19.95 4.54 -1.36
N GLU A 142 19.17 3.98 -2.31
CA GLU A 142 17.71 4.12 -2.33
C GLU A 142 17.04 3.49 -1.10
N LEU A 143 17.52 2.35 -0.64
CA LEU A 143 16.99 1.65 0.55
C LEU A 143 17.33 2.38 1.85
N GLU A 144 18.55 2.91 1.98
CA GLU A 144 18.95 3.74 3.12
C GLU A 144 18.10 5.01 3.24
N ALA A 145 17.80 5.67 2.11
CA ALA A 145 16.95 6.85 2.08
C ALA A 145 15.43 6.54 2.23
N LEU A 146 15.04 5.26 2.22
CA LEU A 146 13.62 4.89 2.22
C LEU A 146 12.91 5.22 3.54
N ASP A 147 13.57 5.02 4.66
CA ASP A 147 12.96 5.26 5.97
C ASP A 147 12.74 6.76 6.21
N GLU A 148 13.64 7.62 5.75
CA GLU A 148 13.46 9.07 5.77
C GLU A 148 12.27 9.48 4.89
N LYS A 149 12.16 8.97 3.67
CA LYS A 149 11.00 9.21 2.79
C LYS A 149 9.68 8.76 3.39
N ARG A 150 9.67 7.64 4.11
CA ARG A 150 8.49 7.15 4.83
C ARG A 150 8.08 8.07 5.96
N LEU A 151 9.05 8.52 6.75
CA LEU A 151 8.82 9.46 7.85
C LEU A 151 8.26 10.79 7.34
N GLU A 152 8.85 11.36 6.28
CA GLU A 152 8.34 12.58 5.66
C GLU A 152 6.91 12.39 5.12
N ALA A 153 6.62 11.26 4.46
CA ALA A 153 5.28 10.97 3.94
C ALA A 153 4.25 10.86 5.06
N GLN A 154 4.63 10.28 6.22
CA GLN A 154 3.78 10.19 7.40
C GLN A 154 3.52 11.59 7.99
N GLN A 155 4.54 12.41 8.18
CA GLN A 155 4.39 13.78 8.70
C GLN A 155 3.48 14.63 7.80
N ARG A 156 3.64 14.53 6.49
CA ARG A 156 2.77 15.24 5.53
C ARG A 156 1.31 14.76 5.62
N LEU A 157 1.11 13.46 5.81
CA LEU A 157 -0.23 12.90 5.96
C LEU A 157 -0.92 13.39 7.24
N GLU A 158 -0.17 13.58 8.33
CA GLU A 158 -0.68 14.11 9.59
C GLU A 158 -1.06 15.61 9.50
N CYS A 159 -0.39 16.35 8.61
CA CYS A 159 -0.67 17.77 8.37
C CYS A 159 -1.79 18.02 7.34
N TYR A 160 -2.22 17.00 6.59
CA TYR A 160 -3.21 17.11 5.51
C TYR A 160 -4.63 16.93 6.01
#